data_f23db7c57adfa8bb98f3e91d5b59c8cf
#
_entry.id   f23db7c57adfa8bb98f3e91d5b59c8cf
#
_cell.length_a   1.000
_cell.length_b   1.000
_cell.length_c   1.000
_cell.angle_alpha   90.00
_cell.angle_beta   90.00
_cell.angle_gamma   90.00
#
_symmetry.space_group_name_H-M   'P 1'
#
loop_
_entity.id
_entity.type
_entity.pdbx_description
1 polymer ?
#
loop_
_entity_poly.entity_id
_entity_poly.type
_entity_poly.pdbx_seq_one_letter_code
_entity_poly.pdbx_strand_id
1 'polypeptide(L)'
;MSTLKTGALRGTSGTADSVQLHASDQSVTFPGAVTVTGALTNSGLKVKKYGYNRTTGTSNNTQSESFVALHTQTFTPSSASSKVLVLWSSWVYVDNNNQSVDRSAAFLQMTRNHSGISETSVWETSFGQAYPENSGMDFITYGNQSIIFVDEPATTNEVTYTINGKVQATGSSLYIADGSTSRAWTFLELAG
;
A
#
# COMPACT_ATOMS: atom_id res chain seq x y z
N MET A 1 22.46 10.38 -43.61
CA MET A 1 21.82 9.39 -42.69
C MET A 1 21.26 8.26 -43.56
N SER A 2 21.69 7.03 -43.32
CA SER A 2 21.11 5.87 -43.99
C SER A 2 19.86 5.44 -43.25
N THR A 3 18.73 5.43 -43.92
CA THR A 3 17.45 4.95 -43.37
C THR A 3 17.19 3.54 -43.86
N LEU A 4 17.09 2.57 -42.97
CA LEU A 4 16.66 1.24 -43.32
C LEU A 4 15.15 1.27 -43.55
N LYS A 5 14.74 1.13 -44.82
CA LYS A 5 13.34 1.03 -45.21
C LYS A 5 12.99 -0.44 -45.45
N THR A 6 12.56 -1.12 -44.40
CA THR A 6 12.07 -2.50 -44.50
C THR A 6 10.84 -2.69 -43.64
N GLY A 7 9.89 -3.48 -44.09
CA GLY A 7 8.72 -3.86 -43.30
C GLY A 7 9.00 -4.98 -42.30
N ALA A 8 10.13 -5.67 -42.45
CA ALA A 8 10.47 -6.79 -41.59
C ALA A 8 11.98 -7.06 -41.57
N LEU A 9 12.48 -7.59 -40.48
CA LEU A 9 13.86 -8.09 -40.29
C LEU A 9 13.81 -9.59 -40.03
N ARG A 10 14.62 -10.36 -40.76
CA ARG A 10 14.73 -11.80 -40.55
C ARG A 10 16.08 -12.15 -39.94
N GLY A 11 16.09 -13.15 -39.09
CA GLY A 11 17.34 -13.82 -38.71
C GLY A 11 17.94 -14.59 -39.84
N THR A 12 19.26 -14.81 -39.84
CA THR A 12 20.02 -15.46 -40.91
C THR A 12 19.57 -16.88 -41.23
N SER A 13 18.87 -17.57 -40.35
CA SER A 13 18.35 -18.93 -40.52
C SER A 13 16.82 -19.05 -40.30
N GLY A 14 16.13 -17.92 -40.18
CA GLY A 14 14.69 -17.92 -39.92
C GLY A 14 13.86 -17.96 -41.20
N THR A 15 12.77 -18.71 -41.18
CA THR A 15 11.74 -18.76 -42.25
C THR A 15 10.65 -17.73 -42.06
N ALA A 16 10.57 -17.13 -40.87
CA ALA A 16 9.60 -16.09 -40.49
C ALA A 16 10.29 -14.80 -40.12
N ASP A 17 9.57 -13.69 -40.19
CA ASP A 17 10.07 -12.38 -39.80
C ASP A 17 10.33 -12.34 -38.30
N SER A 18 11.53 -11.92 -37.89
CA SER A 18 11.92 -11.79 -36.49
C SER A 18 11.40 -10.49 -35.86
N VAL A 19 11.17 -9.48 -36.69
CA VAL A 19 10.62 -8.17 -36.30
C VAL A 19 9.67 -7.70 -37.37
N GLN A 20 8.46 -7.32 -36.99
CA GLN A 20 7.47 -6.73 -37.87
C GLN A 20 7.24 -5.27 -37.50
N LEU A 21 7.37 -4.39 -38.51
CA LEU A 21 7.11 -2.97 -38.39
C LEU A 21 5.75 -2.65 -39.01
N HIS A 22 4.85 -2.11 -38.24
CA HIS A 22 3.52 -1.74 -38.71
C HIS A 22 3.53 -0.30 -39.22
N ALA A 23 3.11 -0.11 -40.47
CA ALA A 23 3.16 1.20 -41.12
C ALA A 23 2.09 2.18 -40.62
N SER A 24 1.00 1.68 -40.06
CA SER A 24 -0.15 2.52 -39.63
C SER A 24 -0.07 3.07 -38.24
N ASP A 25 0.55 2.34 -37.30
CA ASP A 25 0.57 2.69 -35.88
C ASP A 25 1.99 2.81 -35.30
N GLN A 26 3.01 2.61 -36.13
CA GLN A 26 4.42 2.59 -35.73
C GLN A 26 4.75 1.54 -34.66
N SER A 27 3.90 0.54 -34.49
CA SER A 27 4.15 -0.54 -33.55
C SER A 27 5.19 -1.52 -34.08
N VAL A 28 5.82 -2.24 -33.15
CA VAL A 28 6.77 -3.32 -33.47
C VAL A 28 6.26 -4.60 -32.84
N THR A 29 6.01 -5.61 -33.65
CA THR A 29 5.58 -6.92 -33.19
C THR A 29 6.72 -7.93 -33.26
N PHE A 30 6.91 -8.65 -32.17
CA PHE A 30 7.81 -9.78 -32.06
C PHE A 30 6.96 -11.06 -31.96
N PRO A 31 6.95 -11.94 -32.99
CA PRO A 31 6.12 -13.14 -32.98
C PRO A 31 6.54 -14.22 -32.00
N GLY A 32 7.69 -14.04 -31.34
CA GLY A 32 8.26 -14.98 -30.35
C GLY A 32 8.67 -14.30 -29.06
N ALA A 33 9.33 -15.08 -28.19
CA ALA A 33 9.90 -14.54 -26.96
C ALA A 33 11.00 -13.52 -27.25
N VAL A 34 10.95 -12.38 -26.58
CA VAL A 34 11.99 -11.35 -26.63
C VAL A 34 12.85 -11.43 -25.39
N THR A 35 14.15 -11.69 -25.57
CA THR A 35 15.13 -11.56 -24.51
C THR A 35 15.86 -10.22 -24.66
N VAL A 36 15.66 -9.31 -23.72
CA VAL A 36 16.35 -8.03 -23.67
C VAL A 36 17.53 -8.15 -22.69
N THR A 37 18.77 -8.14 -23.23
CA THR A 37 20.01 -8.21 -22.43
C THR A 37 20.48 -6.85 -21.91
N GLY A 38 19.83 -5.77 -22.33
CA GLY A 38 20.11 -4.40 -21.90
C GLY A 38 18.92 -3.75 -21.20
N ALA A 39 19.05 -2.49 -20.83
CA ALA A 39 17.94 -1.74 -20.22
C ALA A 39 16.82 -1.51 -21.25
N LEU A 40 15.63 -1.99 -20.97
CA LEU A 40 14.42 -1.60 -21.68
C LEU A 40 13.99 -0.23 -21.19
N THR A 41 14.32 0.84 -21.92
CA THR A 41 13.91 2.19 -21.55
C THR A 41 12.48 2.44 -22.04
N ASN A 42 11.55 2.56 -21.11
CA ASN A 42 10.19 2.99 -21.39
C ASN A 42 9.92 4.22 -20.50
N SER A 43 9.51 5.33 -21.07
CA SER A 43 9.21 6.58 -20.36
C SER A 43 7.90 6.54 -19.55
N GLY A 44 7.14 5.45 -19.61
CA GLY A 44 5.91 5.27 -18.84
C GLY A 44 6.16 4.83 -17.40
N LEU A 45 5.18 5.07 -16.54
CA LEU A 45 5.16 4.56 -15.17
C LEU A 45 5.25 3.03 -15.19
N LYS A 46 6.27 2.47 -14.58
CA LYS A 46 6.47 1.02 -14.51
C LYS A 46 6.30 0.54 -13.09
N VAL A 47 5.38 -0.41 -12.91
CA VAL A 47 5.34 -1.21 -11.69
C VAL A 47 6.47 -2.24 -11.77
N LYS A 48 7.48 -2.10 -10.91
CA LYS A 48 8.63 -3.02 -10.85
C LYS A 48 8.33 -4.25 -10.01
N LYS A 49 7.57 -4.06 -8.94
CA LYS A 49 7.28 -5.11 -7.96
C LYS A 49 5.89 -4.90 -7.36
N TYR A 50 5.23 -5.99 -7.05
CA TYR A 50 3.93 -6.01 -6.41
C TYR A 50 4.01 -6.83 -5.13
N GLY A 51 3.37 -6.35 -4.06
CA GLY A 51 3.17 -7.06 -2.81
C GLY A 51 1.72 -6.99 -2.39
N TYR A 52 1.16 -8.10 -1.94
CA TYR A 52 -0.20 -8.17 -1.43
C TYR A 52 -0.26 -9.10 -0.23
N ASN A 53 -0.91 -8.65 0.83
CA ASN A 53 -1.21 -9.47 2.00
C ASN A 53 -2.64 -9.18 2.47
N ARG A 54 -3.40 -10.24 2.67
CA ARG A 54 -4.74 -10.18 3.25
C ARG A 54 -4.79 -11.06 4.49
N THR A 55 -5.23 -10.49 5.60
CA THR A 55 -5.46 -11.20 6.86
C THR A 55 -6.94 -11.23 7.16
N THR A 56 -7.47 -12.38 7.51
CA THR A 56 -8.87 -12.60 7.91
C THR A 56 -8.92 -13.31 9.25
N GLY A 57 -10.03 -13.19 9.96
CA GLY A 57 -10.31 -14.00 11.16
C GLY A 57 -9.58 -13.57 12.43
N THR A 58 -8.85 -12.47 12.44
CA THR A 58 -8.21 -11.91 13.64
C THR A 58 -8.60 -10.46 13.81
N SER A 59 -9.07 -10.08 15.00
CA SER A 59 -9.19 -8.69 15.37
C SER A 59 -7.97 -8.24 16.15
N ASN A 60 -7.51 -7.02 15.89
CA ASN A 60 -6.52 -6.34 16.72
C ASN A 60 -7.18 -5.12 17.32
N ASN A 61 -6.99 -4.92 18.61
CA ASN A 61 -7.61 -3.81 19.32
C ASN A 61 -6.65 -3.11 20.27
N THR A 62 -7.05 -1.95 20.71
CA THR A 62 -6.38 -1.21 21.76
C THR A 62 -7.36 -0.35 22.57
N GLN A 63 -7.04 -0.19 23.86
CA GLN A 63 -7.66 0.78 24.76
C GLN A 63 -6.62 1.83 25.22
N SER A 64 -5.45 1.82 24.61
CA SER A 64 -4.35 2.72 24.96
C SER A 64 -4.60 4.13 24.45
N GLU A 65 -4.35 5.13 25.29
CA GLU A 65 -4.31 6.53 24.90
C GLU A 65 -2.98 6.92 24.21
N SER A 66 -2.02 6.01 24.16
CA SER A 66 -0.79 6.11 23.38
C SER A 66 -0.85 5.19 22.16
N PHE A 67 -0.22 5.57 21.07
CA PHE A 67 -0.16 4.72 19.87
C PHE A 67 0.49 3.38 20.18
N VAL A 68 -0.18 2.30 19.77
CA VAL A 68 0.31 0.92 19.82
C VAL A 68 0.13 0.25 18.48
N ALA A 69 1.05 -0.64 18.13
CA ALA A 69 1.03 -1.36 16.87
C ALA A 69 -0.16 -2.33 16.80
N LEU A 70 -0.94 -2.23 15.74
CA LEU A 70 -2.13 -3.05 15.50
C LEU A 70 -1.98 -3.96 14.28
N HIS A 71 -1.35 -3.49 13.22
CA HIS A 71 -1.17 -4.28 11.99
C HIS A 71 0.10 -3.91 11.27
N THR A 72 0.97 -4.88 11.04
CA THR A 72 2.30 -4.67 10.45
C THR A 72 2.46 -5.51 9.20
N GLN A 73 3.15 -4.96 8.20
CA GLN A 73 3.56 -5.66 6.99
C GLN A 73 4.89 -5.13 6.49
N THR A 74 5.68 -6.00 5.88
CA THR A 74 6.97 -5.62 5.29
C THR A 74 6.93 -5.61 3.77
N PHE A 75 7.78 -4.77 3.18
CA PHE A 75 8.04 -4.71 1.75
C PHE A 75 9.49 -4.33 1.51
N THR A 76 10.14 -5.00 0.56
CA THR A 76 11.55 -4.71 0.19
C THR A 76 11.59 -4.09 -1.19
N PRO A 77 11.92 -2.80 -1.33
CA PRO A 77 12.13 -2.15 -2.63
C PRO A 77 13.30 -2.74 -3.39
N SER A 78 13.23 -2.75 -4.71
CA SER A 78 14.32 -3.23 -5.58
C SER A 78 15.38 -2.17 -5.86
N SER A 79 15.10 -0.90 -5.59
CA SER A 79 16.00 0.23 -5.77
C SER A 79 15.77 1.30 -4.72
N ALA A 80 16.82 1.96 -4.27
CA ALA A 80 16.75 3.10 -3.36
C ALA A 80 16.08 4.34 -3.98
N SER A 81 16.01 4.44 -5.32
CA SER A 81 15.29 5.50 -6.01
C SER A 81 13.82 5.18 -6.28
N SER A 82 13.37 3.96 -5.95
CA SER A 82 11.97 3.57 -6.18
C SER A 82 11.02 4.30 -5.26
N LYS A 83 9.84 4.61 -5.78
CA LYS A 83 8.68 5.02 -5.00
C LYS A 83 7.80 3.83 -4.73
N VAL A 84 7.14 3.79 -3.59
CA VAL A 84 6.24 2.70 -3.21
C VAL A 84 4.85 3.28 -2.98
N LEU A 85 3.90 2.91 -3.84
CA LEU A 85 2.49 3.16 -3.56
C LEU A 85 2.03 2.16 -2.51
N VAL A 86 1.66 2.67 -1.36
CA VAL A 86 1.18 1.90 -0.20
C VAL A 86 -0.32 2.07 -0.07
N LEU A 87 -1.03 0.96 -0.08
CA LEU A 87 -2.47 0.92 0.18
C LEU A 87 -2.72 -0.01 1.37
N TRP A 88 -3.49 0.47 2.31
CA TRP A 88 -4.02 -0.33 3.40
C TRP A 88 -5.52 -0.12 3.50
N SER A 89 -6.26 -1.18 3.76
CA SER A 89 -7.70 -1.11 4.01
C SER A 89 -8.12 -2.09 5.09
N SER A 90 -9.08 -1.66 5.91
CA SER A 90 -9.68 -2.48 6.96
C SER A 90 -11.05 -1.96 7.35
N TRP A 91 -11.88 -2.83 7.86
CA TRP A 91 -12.99 -2.47 8.72
C TRP A 91 -12.41 -1.98 10.05
N VAL A 92 -12.89 -0.84 10.53
CA VAL A 92 -12.46 -0.21 11.78
C VAL A 92 -13.68 0.18 12.57
N TYR A 93 -13.68 -0.05 13.88
CA TYR A 93 -14.70 0.48 14.75
C TYR A 93 -14.14 0.95 16.09
N VAL A 94 -14.83 1.92 16.67
CA VAL A 94 -14.59 2.44 18.00
C VAL A 94 -15.80 2.11 18.84
N ASP A 95 -15.55 1.43 19.96
CA ASP A 95 -16.54 1.08 20.95
C ASP A 95 -16.27 1.92 22.20
N ASN A 96 -17.27 2.67 22.64
CA ASN A 96 -17.21 3.45 23.88
C ASN A 96 -18.11 2.77 24.92
N ASN A 97 -17.51 1.93 25.75
CA ASN A 97 -18.15 1.28 26.87
C ASN A 97 -18.17 2.14 28.15
N ASN A 98 -17.64 3.36 28.10
CA ASN A 98 -17.56 4.21 29.27
C ASN A 98 -18.62 5.31 29.23
N GLN A 99 -19.73 5.07 29.88
CA GLN A 99 -20.87 5.97 30.00
C GLN A 99 -20.55 7.34 30.65
N SER A 100 -19.35 7.55 31.16
CA SER A 100 -18.93 8.79 31.80
C SER A 100 -18.11 9.72 30.94
N VAL A 101 -17.83 9.34 29.68
CA VAL A 101 -17.05 10.18 28.76
C VAL A 101 -17.95 10.81 27.68
N ASP A 102 -17.86 12.12 27.56
CA ASP A 102 -18.62 12.90 26.56
C ASP A 102 -18.12 12.75 25.14
N ARG A 103 -16.99 12.07 24.94
CA ARG A 103 -16.34 11.93 23.64
C ARG A 103 -15.69 10.57 23.48
N SER A 104 -15.90 9.98 22.33
CA SER A 104 -15.12 8.82 21.89
C SER A 104 -14.50 9.13 20.53
N ALA A 105 -13.19 9.10 20.46
CA ALA A 105 -12.45 9.19 19.20
C ALA A 105 -11.29 8.20 19.24
N ALA A 106 -10.94 7.71 18.07
CA ALA A 106 -9.72 6.96 17.88
C ALA A 106 -8.85 7.61 16.81
N PHE A 107 -7.59 7.32 16.86
CA PHE A 107 -6.61 7.81 15.92
C PHE A 107 -5.89 6.62 15.33
N LEU A 108 -5.68 6.68 14.02
CA LEU A 108 -4.86 5.76 13.28
C LEU A 108 -3.64 6.51 12.76
N GLN A 109 -2.49 5.87 12.87
CA GLN A 109 -1.23 6.38 12.37
C GLN A 109 -0.54 5.26 11.59
N MET A 110 0.02 5.56 10.43
CA MET A 110 0.95 4.67 9.77
C MET A 110 2.37 5.14 10.02
N THR A 111 3.20 4.22 10.51
CA THR A 111 4.63 4.45 10.66
C THR A 111 5.43 3.58 9.71
N ARG A 112 6.63 4.03 9.39
CA ARG A 112 7.62 3.33 8.60
C ARG A 112 8.91 3.17 9.38
N ASN A 113 9.48 1.97 9.33
CA ASN A 113 10.78 1.65 9.91
C ASN A 113 11.61 0.81 8.94
N HIS A 114 12.91 1.06 8.85
CA HIS A 114 13.90 0.20 8.18
C HIS A 114 15.27 0.37 8.85
N SER A 115 16.23 -0.53 8.56
CA SER A 115 17.58 -0.45 9.15
C SER A 115 18.23 0.92 8.89
N GLY A 116 18.60 1.60 9.97
CA GLY A 116 19.27 2.91 9.94
C GLY A 116 18.34 4.13 10.04
N ILE A 117 17.02 3.95 10.04
CA ILE A 117 16.04 5.03 10.27
C ILE A 117 15.07 4.61 11.37
N SER A 118 14.95 5.45 12.38
CA SER A 118 13.95 5.29 13.43
C SER A 118 12.54 5.34 12.87
N GLU A 119 11.59 4.76 13.59
CA GLU A 119 10.18 4.79 13.24
C GLU A 119 9.72 6.23 12.92
N THR A 120 9.19 6.42 11.72
CA THR A 120 8.73 7.71 11.23
C THR A 120 7.25 7.63 10.89
N SER A 121 6.45 8.56 11.43
CA SER A 121 5.06 8.71 11.01
C SER A 121 5.01 9.21 9.57
N VAL A 122 4.33 8.47 8.72
CA VAL A 122 4.13 8.81 7.31
C VAL A 122 2.69 9.21 7.01
N TRP A 123 1.77 8.91 7.91
CA TRP A 123 0.36 9.27 7.80
C TRP A 123 -0.34 9.18 9.16
N GLU A 124 -1.27 10.10 9.44
CA GLU A 124 -2.09 10.11 10.65
C GLU A 124 -3.49 10.66 10.36
N THR A 125 -4.52 10.09 10.97
CA THR A 125 -5.91 10.58 10.92
C THR A 125 -6.67 10.24 12.19
N SER A 126 -7.77 10.96 12.42
CA SER A 126 -8.79 10.59 13.41
C SER A 126 -9.88 9.75 12.77
N PHE A 127 -10.39 8.79 13.51
CA PHE A 127 -11.52 7.97 13.12
C PHE A 127 -12.57 7.97 14.23
N GLY A 128 -13.84 8.14 13.84
CA GLY A 128 -14.97 8.02 14.74
C GLY A 128 -14.93 9.05 15.87
N GLN A 129 -15.42 10.25 15.65
CA GLN A 129 -15.79 11.14 16.71
C GLN A 129 -17.26 10.96 17.04
N ALA A 130 -17.55 10.51 18.25
CA ALA A 130 -18.90 10.43 18.78
C ALA A 130 -19.01 11.41 19.94
N TYR A 131 -20.06 12.19 19.90
CA TYR A 131 -20.50 13.09 20.97
C TYR A 131 -21.85 12.60 21.43
N PRO A 132 -21.94 11.67 22.39
CA PRO A 132 -23.24 11.32 22.95
C PRO A 132 -23.80 12.55 23.66
N GLU A 133 -24.99 12.98 23.29
CA GLU A 133 -25.68 14.11 23.95
C GLU A 133 -26.10 13.79 25.39
N ASN A 134 -26.03 12.52 25.78
CA ASN A 134 -26.35 12.05 27.14
C ASN A 134 -25.28 11.08 27.61
N SER A 135 -24.69 11.39 28.76
CA SER A 135 -23.87 10.44 29.53
C SER A 135 -24.73 9.20 29.85
N GLY A 136 -24.24 8.02 29.49
CA GLY A 136 -24.91 6.75 29.79
C GLY A 136 -25.25 5.90 28.58
N MET A 137 -24.90 6.30 27.36
CA MET A 137 -25.09 5.49 26.15
C MET A 137 -23.78 4.84 25.69
N ASP A 138 -23.82 3.53 25.50
CA ASP A 138 -22.79 2.83 24.72
C ASP A 138 -22.87 3.30 23.28
N PHE A 139 -21.75 3.64 22.70
CA PHE A 139 -21.70 4.14 21.33
C PHE A 139 -20.65 3.39 20.50
N ILE A 140 -21.07 2.89 19.35
CA ILE A 140 -20.17 2.24 18.39
C ILE A 140 -20.19 3.01 17.09
N THR A 141 -19.03 3.48 16.68
CA THR A 141 -18.81 4.02 15.33
C THR A 141 -17.97 3.05 14.52
N TYR A 142 -18.43 2.71 13.33
CA TYR A 142 -17.72 1.76 12.47
C TYR A 142 -17.72 2.19 11.01
N GLY A 143 -16.74 1.70 10.25
CA GLY A 143 -16.63 1.93 8.82
C GLY A 143 -15.39 1.34 8.21
N ASN A 144 -15.38 1.30 6.88
CA ASN A 144 -14.18 0.95 6.15
C ASN A 144 -13.20 2.14 6.14
N GLN A 145 -11.97 1.87 6.49
CA GLN A 145 -10.87 2.82 6.38
C GLN A 145 -9.90 2.38 5.30
N SER A 146 -9.43 3.34 4.53
CA SER A 146 -8.39 3.11 3.51
C SER A 146 -7.34 4.20 3.61
N ILE A 147 -6.09 3.78 3.58
CA ILE A 147 -4.93 4.65 3.51
C ILE A 147 -4.27 4.41 2.17
N ILE A 148 -4.02 5.49 1.43
CA ILE A 148 -3.36 5.45 0.12
C ILE A 148 -2.35 6.60 0.10
N PHE A 149 -1.07 6.28 -0.06
CA PHE A 149 -0.03 7.29 -0.21
C PHE A 149 1.17 6.73 -0.98
N VAL A 150 2.01 7.62 -1.48
CA VAL A 150 3.28 7.26 -2.11
C VAL A 150 4.41 7.54 -1.15
N ASP A 151 5.17 6.51 -0.82
CA ASP A 151 6.36 6.58 0.01
C ASP A 151 7.64 6.60 -0.82
N GLU A 152 8.67 7.27 -0.31
CA GLU A 152 10.02 7.29 -0.86
C GLU A 152 10.99 6.77 0.23
N PRO A 153 11.09 5.46 0.42
CA PRO A 153 11.86 4.89 1.53
C PRO A 153 13.38 5.05 1.38
N ALA A 154 13.86 5.38 0.18
CA ALA A 154 15.27 5.62 -0.14
C ALA A 154 16.22 4.46 0.28
N THR A 155 15.72 3.22 0.23
CA THR A 155 16.48 2.03 0.64
C THR A 155 16.13 0.81 -0.20
N THR A 156 17.04 -0.16 -0.24
CA THR A 156 16.82 -1.52 -0.73
C THR A 156 16.68 -2.53 0.41
N ASN A 157 16.75 -2.08 1.66
CA ASN A 157 16.48 -2.93 2.81
C ASN A 157 14.98 -3.15 2.98
N GLU A 158 14.61 -4.18 3.74
CA GLU A 158 13.23 -4.41 4.12
C GLU A 158 12.69 -3.21 4.90
N VAL A 159 11.53 -2.72 4.50
CA VAL A 159 10.78 -1.64 5.13
C VAL A 159 9.58 -2.22 5.83
N THR A 160 9.43 -1.91 7.09
CA THR A 160 8.29 -2.30 7.92
C THR A 160 7.29 -1.15 7.97
N TYR A 161 6.07 -1.38 7.52
CA TYR A 161 4.95 -0.46 7.67
C TYR A 161 4.02 -0.97 8.77
N THR A 162 3.66 -0.09 9.69
CA THR A 162 2.83 -0.44 10.84
C THR A 162 1.65 0.51 10.94
N ILE A 163 0.44 -0.04 11.05
CA ILE A 163 -0.74 0.71 11.49
C ILE A 163 -0.73 0.68 13.01
N ASN A 164 -0.61 1.85 13.58
CA ASN A 164 -0.74 2.11 15.01
C ASN A 164 -2.12 2.69 15.29
N GLY A 165 -2.63 2.43 16.46
CA GLY A 165 -3.89 2.99 16.90
C GLY A 165 -3.83 3.44 18.36
N LYS A 166 -4.64 4.44 18.68
CA LYS A 166 -4.91 4.88 20.06
C LYS A 166 -6.35 5.34 20.21
N VAL A 167 -6.84 5.37 21.42
CA VAL A 167 -8.12 5.99 21.76
C VAL A 167 -7.91 7.34 22.43
N GLN A 168 -8.92 8.19 22.43
CA GLN A 168 -8.86 9.50 23.05
C GLN A 168 -9.09 9.45 24.56
N ALA A 169 -9.88 8.49 25.03
CA ALA A 169 -10.31 8.44 26.41
C ALA A 169 -10.34 7.00 26.94
N THR A 170 -10.01 6.86 28.22
CA THR A 170 -10.12 5.60 28.97
C THR A 170 -11.53 5.03 28.88
N GLY A 171 -11.64 3.73 28.66
CA GLY A 171 -12.91 3.02 28.50
C GLY A 171 -13.41 2.91 27.07
N SER A 172 -12.77 3.59 26.12
CA SER A 172 -13.00 3.35 24.70
C SER A 172 -12.06 2.25 24.19
N SER A 173 -12.50 1.55 23.16
CA SER A 173 -11.73 0.52 22.45
C SER A 173 -11.72 0.80 20.97
N LEU A 174 -10.55 0.77 20.34
CA LEU A 174 -10.38 0.81 18.92
C LEU A 174 -10.10 -0.60 18.39
N TYR A 175 -10.82 -1.02 17.37
CA TYR A 175 -10.65 -2.31 16.71
C TYR A 175 -10.34 -2.12 15.24
N ILE A 176 -9.39 -2.90 14.71
CA ILE A 176 -9.15 -3.07 13.28
C ILE A 176 -9.40 -4.51 12.90
N ALA A 177 -10.27 -4.72 11.94
CA ALA A 177 -10.95 -5.96 11.62
C ALA A 177 -11.65 -6.60 12.84
N ASP A 178 -12.80 -7.15 12.67
CA ASP A 178 -13.39 -8.11 13.60
C ASP A 178 -13.16 -9.55 13.09
N GLY A 179 -13.50 -10.56 13.86
CA GLY A 179 -13.24 -11.95 13.51
C GLY A 179 -13.83 -12.41 12.16
N SER A 180 -14.71 -11.64 11.53
CA SER A 180 -15.37 -11.94 10.25
C SER A 180 -14.88 -11.06 9.10
N THR A 181 -14.26 -9.93 9.37
CA THR A 181 -13.79 -8.98 8.35
C THR A 181 -12.32 -9.20 8.00
N SER A 182 -11.89 -8.58 6.91
CA SER A 182 -10.51 -8.67 6.44
C SER A 182 -9.85 -7.30 6.42
N ARG A 183 -8.53 -7.34 6.55
CA ARG A 183 -7.64 -6.22 6.33
C ARG A 183 -6.61 -6.59 5.27
N ALA A 184 -6.21 -5.63 4.47
CA ALA A 184 -5.30 -5.88 3.36
C ALA A 184 -4.23 -4.80 3.24
N TRP A 185 -3.05 -5.24 2.83
CA TRP A 185 -1.97 -4.40 2.35
C TRP A 185 -1.75 -4.65 0.86
N THR A 186 -1.50 -3.59 0.13
CA THR A 186 -1.03 -3.66 -1.25
C THR A 186 0.13 -2.69 -1.42
N PHE A 187 1.20 -3.17 -2.04
CA PHE A 187 2.39 -2.38 -2.36
C PHE A 187 2.63 -2.46 -3.86
N LEU A 188 2.84 -1.32 -4.49
CA LEU A 188 3.28 -1.24 -5.88
C LEU A 188 4.57 -0.45 -5.93
N GLU A 189 5.66 -1.09 -6.29
CA GLU A 189 6.93 -0.41 -6.51
C GLU A 189 6.92 0.24 -7.89
N LEU A 190 7.07 1.53 -7.90
CA LEU A 190 7.12 2.37 -9.08
C LEU A 190 8.57 2.69 -9.41
N ALA A 191 8.90 2.76 -10.71
CA ALA A 191 10.22 3.24 -11.12
C ALA A 191 10.40 4.71 -10.67
N GLY A 192 11.50 4.98 -9.99
CA GLY A 192 12.00 6.33 -9.71
C GLY A 192 12.95 6.77 -10.81
#